data_d68996c90475d7c75ba896b86d8aaf31
#
_entry.id   d68996c90475d7c75ba896b86d8aaf31
#
_cell.length_a   1.000
_cell.length_b   1.000
_cell.length_c   1.000
_cell.angle_alpha   90.00
_cell.angle_beta   90.00
_cell.angle_gamma   90.00
#
_symmetry.space_group_name_H-M   'P 1'
#
loop_
_entity.id
_entity.type
_entity.pdbx_description
1 polymer ?
#
loop_
_entity_poly.entity_id
_entity_poly.type
_entity_poly.pdbx_seq_one_letter_code
_entity_poly.pdbx_strand_id
1 'polypeptide(L)'
;MTSWLLNFPNINLNIAEPIDEFVRYININYGEVFVAAKKMLSIFINGINGALDMIPWWLMILLVVFATKKLMNSYRNGVIYGGLLFMIGACGYWHMMNETLAIVITAVIFSLLIGLPIGIALAAVRGADTIVRPILDAMQTMPTFVYMIPAVMLLGPGKVPAVLATVVYAVVPVIRLTSHGIRQVDQEVVEASRSFG
;
A
#
# COMPACT_ATOMS: atom_id res chain seq x y z
N MET A 1 -39.54 33.80 -24.03
CA MET A 1 -38.13 34.23 -23.99
C MET A 1 -37.43 34.11 -22.60
N THR A 2 -37.96 33.33 -21.67
CA THR A 2 -37.47 33.28 -20.27
C THR A 2 -37.14 31.84 -19.76
N SER A 3 -37.04 30.88 -20.66
CA SER A 3 -36.79 29.48 -20.27
C SER A 3 -35.35 29.22 -19.77
N TRP A 4 -34.36 30.01 -20.17
CA TRP A 4 -32.99 29.88 -19.74
C TRP A 4 -32.73 30.40 -18.31
N LEU A 5 -33.60 31.28 -17.81
CA LEU A 5 -33.54 31.79 -16.42
C LEU A 5 -34.13 30.80 -15.41
N LEU A 6 -34.95 29.85 -15.86
CA LEU A 6 -35.57 28.83 -15.01
C LEU A 6 -34.93 27.46 -15.10
N ASN A 7 -34.22 27.20 -16.17
CA ASN A 7 -33.50 25.93 -16.35
C ASN A 7 -31.99 26.19 -16.34
N PHE A 8 -31.27 25.42 -15.53
CA PHE A 8 -29.81 25.45 -15.51
C PHE A 8 -29.30 25.12 -16.93
N PRO A 9 -28.38 25.93 -17.50
CA PRO A 9 -27.82 25.62 -18.81
C PRO A 9 -27.12 24.27 -18.76
N ASN A 10 -27.55 23.30 -19.57
CA ASN A 10 -26.91 21.99 -19.72
C ASN A 10 -25.58 22.19 -20.45
N ILE A 11 -24.55 22.53 -19.68
CA ILE A 11 -23.16 22.49 -20.14
C ILE A 11 -22.71 21.03 -20.00
N ASN A 12 -22.86 20.28 -21.09
CA ASN A 12 -22.29 18.93 -21.16
C ASN A 12 -20.76 19.04 -21.21
N LEU A 13 -20.14 19.25 -20.05
CA LEU A 13 -18.70 19.09 -19.90
C LEU A 13 -18.41 17.58 -19.95
N ASN A 14 -18.17 17.08 -21.17
CA ASN A 14 -17.85 15.68 -21.39
C ASN A 14 -16.39 15.39 -20.97
N ILE A 15 -16.13 15.45 -19.64
CA ILE A 15 -14.78 15.25 -19.06
C ILE A 15 -14.40 13.77 -19.11
N ALA A 16 -15.39 12.88 -19.17
CA ALA A 16 -15.12 11.42 -19.18
C ALA A 16 -14.42 10.97 -20.47
N GLU A 17 -14.84 11.52 -21.63
CA GLU A 17 -14.34 11.12 -22.95
C GLU A 17 -12.80 11.30 -23.11
N PRO A 18 -12.20 12.46 -22.77
CA PRO A 18 -10.73 12.62 -22.82
C PRO A 18 -9.99 11.69 -21.88
N ILE A 19 -10.57 11.36 -20.73
CA ILE A 19 -9.95 10.44 -19.77
C ILE A 19 -9.99 9.01 -20.31
N ASP A 20 -11.11 8.59 -20.88
CA ASP A 20 -11.27 7.27 -21.48
C ASP A 20 -10.35 7.09 -22.69
N GLU A 21 -10.22 8.12 -23.54
CA GLU A 21 -9.28 8.11 -24.66
C GLU A 21 -7.83 8.01 -24.19
N PHE A 22 -7.45 8.74 -23.16
CA PHE A 22 -6.11 8.68 -22.57
C PHE A 22 -5.80 7.29 -22.02
N VAL A 23 -6.73 6.69 -21.25
CA VAL A 23 -6.57 5.33 -20.71
C VAL A 23 -6.49 4.31 -21.85
N ARG A 24 -7.31 4.45 -22.89
CA ARG A 24 -7.28 3.59 -24.08
C ARG A 24 -5.93 3.70 -24.80
N TYR A 25 -5.43 4.92 -25.00
CA TYR A 25 -4.13 5.16 -25.61
C TYR A 25 -3.00 4.45 -24.84
N ILE A 26 -3.00 4.58 -23.50
CA ILE A 26 -2.02 3.92 -22.64
C ILE A 26 -2.14 2.39 -22.76
N ASN A 27 -3.36 1.84 -22.73
CA ASN A 27 -3.57 0.40 -22.84
C ASN A 27 -3.15 -0.17 -24.20
N ILE A 28 -3.36 0.57 -25.28
CA ILE A 28 -2.96 0.13 -26.63
C ILE A 28 -1.42 0.14 -26.78
N ASN A 29 -0.75 1.19 -26.31
CA ASN A 29 0.69 1.35 -26.53
C ASN A 29 1.55 0.62 -25.48
N TYR A 30 1.05 0.45 -24.26
CA TYR A 30 1.81 -0.09 -23.11
C TYR A 30 1.12 -1.30 -22.45
N GLY A 31 0.07 -1.84 -23.07
CA GLY A 31 -0.73 -2.95 -22.50
C GLY A 31 0.12 -4.17 -22.15
N GLU A 32 1.11 -4.52 -22.97
CA GLU A 32 2.00 -5.65 -22.70
C GLU A 32 2.81 -5.45 -21.41
N VAL A 33 3.26 -4.22 -21.14
CA VAL A 33 3.99 -3.89 -19.90
C VAL A 33 3.09 -4.06 -18.68
N PHE A 34 1.83 -3.61 -18.76
CA PHE A 34 0.86 -3.80 -17.68
C PHE A 34 0.50 -5.27 -17.46
N VAL A 35 0.35 -6.03 -18.54
CA VAL A 35 0.11 -7.48 -18.44
C VAL A 35 1.31 -8.20 -17.82
N ALA A 36 2.54 -7.85 -18.20
CA ALA A 36 3.75 -8.41 -17.60
C ALA A 36 3.87 -8.05 -16.12
N ALA A 37 3.67 -6.78 -15.76
CA ALA A 37 3.68 -6.30 -14.37
C ALA A 37 2.60 -7.00 -13.53
N LYS A 38 1.37 -7.11 -14.06
CA LYS A 38 0.28 -7.85 -13.43
C LYS A 38 0.65 -9.29 -13.16
N LYS A 39 1.22 -9.98 -14.15
CA LYS A 39 1.63 -11.38 -14.04
C LYS A 39 2.71 -11.55 -12.96
N MET A 40 3.73 -10.71 -12.96
CA MET A 40 4.81 -10.72 -11.97
C MET A 40 4.26 -10.53 -10.54
N LEU A 41 3.45 -9.49 -10.32
CA LEU A 41 2.83 -9.22 -9.03
C LEU A 41 1.88 -10.36 -8.60
N SER A 42 1.10 -10.91 -9.53
CA SER A 42 0.20 -12.03 -9.23
C SER A 42 0.96 -13.28 -8.77
N ILE A 43 2.10 -13.60 -9.41
CA ILE A 43 2.95 -14.73 -8.99
C ILE A 43 3.44 -14.50 -7.56
N PHE A 44 3.88 -13.29 -7.24
CA PHE A 44 4.37 -12.94 -5.91
C PHE A 44 3.27 -13.03 -4.84
N ILE A 45 2.10 -12.43 -5.11
CA ILE A 45 0.93 -12.48 -4.21
C ILE A 45 0.49 -13.94 -3.98
N ASN A 46 0.36 -14.71 -5.06
CA ASN A 46 -0.08 -16.10 -4.97
C ASN A 46 0.96 -16.99 -4.28
N GLY A 47 2.26 -16.69 -4.42
CA GLY A 47 3.31 -17.37 -3.69
C GLY A 47 3.19 -17.17 -2.18
N ILE A 48 2.97 -15.92 -1.73
CA ILE A 48 2.73 -15.60 -0.31
C ILE A 48 1.43 -16.25 0.17
N ASN A 49 0.34 -16.15 -0.62
CA ASN A 49 -0.93 -16.77 -0.25
C ASN A 49 -0.79 -18.30 -0.09
N GLY A 50 -0.12 -18.96 -1.04
CA GLY A 50 0.15 -20.39 -0.95
C GLY A 50 0.98 -20.76 0.28
N ALA A 51 1.96 -19.96 0.65
CA ALA A 51 2.73 -20.17 1.88
C ALA A 51 1.86 -20.02 3.14
N LEU A 52 0.94 -19.05 3.16
CA LEU A 52 -0.01 -18.88 4.26
C LEU A 52 -1.02 -20.04 4.34
N ASP A 53 -1.50 -20.53 3.20
CA ASP A 53 -2.44 -21.64 3.13
C ASP A 53 -1.81 -23.00 3.57
N MET A 54 -0.47 -23.12 3.51
CA MET A 54 0.25 -24.27 4.06
C MET A 54 0.29 -24.30 5.59
N ILE A 55 0.04 -23.16 6.25
CA ILE A 55 0.04 -23.07 7.71
C ILE A 55 -1.31 -23.58 8.24
N PRO A 56 -1.35 -24.66 9.06
CA PRO A 56 -2.59 -25.10 9.67
C PRO A 56 -3.23 -23.98 10.50
N TRP A 57 -4.55 -23.86 10.45
CA TRP A 57 -5.29 -22.81 11.15
C TRP A 57 -4.98 -22.71 12.64
N TRP A 58 -4.85 -23.86 13.33
CA TRP A 58 -4.51 -23.91 14.75
C TRP A 58 -3.10 -23.40 15.04
N LEU A 59 -2.13 -23.67 14.12
CA LEU A 59 -0.77 -23.18 14.25
C LEU A 59 -0.72 -21.66 14.07
N MET A 60 -1.48 -21.10 13.14
CA MET A 60 -1.56 -19.65 12.95
C MET A 60 -2.14 -18.97 14.20
N ILE A 61 -3.18 -19.51 14.80
CA ILE A 61 -3.74 -19.01 16.07
C ILE A 61 -2.68 -19.07 17.19
N LEU A 62 -1.98 -20.18 17.33
CA LEU A 62 -0.91 -20.33 18.32
C LEU A 62 0.22 -19.32 18.11
N LEU A 63 0.65 -19.11 16.86
CA LEU A 63 1.66 -18.11 16.53
C LEU A 63 1.22 -16.70 16.93
N VAL A 64 -0.02 -16.33 16.68
CA VAL A 64 -0.56 -15.01 17.06
C VAL A 64 -0.62 -14.86 18.57
N VAL A 65 -1.08 -15.88 19.30
CA VAL A 65 -1.13 -15.87 20.78
C VAL A 65 0.28 -15.72 21.36
N PHE A 66 1.24 -16.49 20.83
CA PHE A 66 2.64 -16.46 21.28
C PHE A 66 3.32 -15.13 20.96
N ALA A 67 3.15 -14.62 19.72
CA ALA A 67 3.68 -13.34 19.29
C ALA A 67 3.12 -12.20 20.14
N THR A 68 1.81 -12.21 20.39
CA THR A 68 1.16 -11.19 21.24
C THR A 68 1.71 -11.23 22.67
N LYS A 69 1.92 -12.43 23.23
CA LYS A 69 2.54 -12.55 24.55
C LYS A 69 3.93 -11.95 24.56
N LYS A 70 4.75 -12.29 23.57
CA LYS A 70 6.14 -11.81 23.50
C LYS A 70 6.24 -10.30 23.30
N LEU A 71 5.38 -9.71 22.46
CA LEU A 71 5.41 -8.30 22.12
C LEU A 71 4.72 -7.39 23.16
N MET A 72 3.57 -7.85 23.68
CA MET A 72 2.72 -7.06 24.58
C MET A 72 2.79 -7.52 26.04
N ASN A 73 3.56 -8.58 26.32
CA ASN A 73 3.66 -9.22 27.64
C ASN A 73 2.30 -9.55 28.28
N SER A 74 1.28 -9.86 27.46
CA SER A 74 -0.10 -10.09 27.91
C SER A 74 -0.70 -11.33 27.27
N TYR A 75 -0.98 -12.35 28.05
CA TYR A 75 -1.75 -13.53 27.59
C TYR A 75 -3.20 -13.21 27.26
N ARG A 76 -3.81 -12.28 28.00
CA ARG A 76 -5.20 -11.89 27.79
C ARG A 76 -5.43 -11.37 26.37
N ASN A 77 -4.55 -10.50 25.89
CA ASN A 77 -4.64 -9.97 24.51
C ASN A 77 -4.40 -11.08 23.48
N GLY A 78 -3.46 -11.99 23.75
CA GLY A 78 -3.22 -13.14 22.88
C GLY A 78 -4.44 -14.03 22.71
N VAL A 79 -5.13 -14.37 23.81
CA VAL A 79 -6.35 -15.17 23.78
C VAL A 79 -7.49 -14.44 23.05
N ILE A 80 -7.63 -13.12 23.26
CA ILE A 80 -8.62 -12.31 22.53
C ILE A 80 -8.36 -12.35 21.02
N TYR A 81 -7.13 -12.11 20.58
CA TYR A 81 -6.79 -12.11 19.15
C TYR A 81 -6.89 -13.51 18.53
N GLY A 82 -6.47 -14.54 19.28
CA GLY A 82 -6.67 -15.93 18.86
C GLY A 82 -8.16 -16.30 18.73
N GLY A 83 -9.00 -15.85 19.66
CA GLY A 83 -10.44 -16.02 19.61
C GLY A 83 -11.10 -15.31 18.43
N LEU A 84 -10.66 -14.09 18.10
CA LEU A 84 -11.13 -13.36 16.92
C LEU A 84 -10.73 -14.07 15.62
N LEU A 85 -9.51 -14.60 15.52
CA LEU A 85 -9.09 -15.41 14.38
C LEU A 85 -9.91 -16.69 14.24
N PHE A 86 -10.16 -17.38 15.37
CA PHE A 86 -11.02 -18.56 15.38
C PHE A 86 -12.44 -18.23 14.89
N MET A 87 -12.98 -17.09 15.31
CA MET A 87 -14.29 -16.62 14.86
C MET A 87 -14.33 -16.34 13.34
N ILE A 88 -13.28 -15.74 12.76
CA ILE A 88 -13.16 -15.56 11.31
C ILE A 88 -13.21 -16.90 10.59
N GLY A 89 -12.48 -17.89 11.11
CA GLY A 89 -12.49 -19.26 10.56
C GLY A 89 -13.85 -19.94 10.71
N ALA A 90 -14.49 -19.82 11.87
CA ALA A 90 -15.82 -20.37 12.12
C ALA A 90 -16.90 -19.78 11.21
N CYS A 91 -16.76 -18.50 10.79
CA CYS A 91 -17.60 -17.85 9.80
C CYS A 91 -17.28 -18.25 8.34
N GLY A 92 -16.29 -19.10 8.11
CA GLY A 92 -15.92 -19.55 6.76
C GLY A 92 -15.03 -18.59 5.97
N TYR A 93 -14.51 -17.51 6.60
CA TYR A 93 -13.70 -16.48 5.93
C TYR A 93 -12.19 -16.72 6.02
N TRP A 94 -11.73 -17.92 6.40
CA TRP A 94 -10.32 -18.23 6.60
C TRP A 94 -9.47 -17.96 5.35
N HIS A 95 -9.93 -18.44 4.19
CA HIS A 95 -9.24 -18.24 2.92
C HIS A 95 -9.17 -16.76 2.52
N MET A 96 -10.27 -16.02 2.68
CA MET A 96 -10.31 -14.57 2.39
C MET A 96 -9.39 -13.77 3.33
N MET A 97 -9.22 -14.21 4.57
CA MET A 97 -8.26 -13.64 5.50
C MET A 97 -6.83 -13.87 5.01
N ASN A 98 -6.46 -15.09 4.59
CA ASN A 98 -5.14 -15.39 4.05
C ASN A 98 -4.85 -14.57 2.79
N GLU A 99 -5.83 -14.43 1.89
CA GLU A 99 -5.71 -13.55 0.72
C GLU A 99 -5.44 -12.10 1.12
N THR A 100 -6.16 -11.58 2.10
CA THR A 100 -5.96 -10.22 2.62
C THR A 100 -4.57 -10.06 3.22
N LEU A 101 -4.11 -11.03 4.01
CA LEU A 101 -2.75 -11.04 4.55
C LEU A 101 -1.69 -11.07 3.44
N ALA A 102 -1.90 -11.87 2.39
CA ALA A 102 -0.97 -11.92 1.25
C ALA A 102 -0.88 -10.57 0.54
N ILE A 103 -2.01 -9.87 0.34
CA ILE A 103 -2.05 -8.53 -0.23
C ILE A 103 -1.29 -7.54 0.66
N VAL A 104 -1.54 -7.56 1.96
CA VAL A 104 -0.90 -6.63 2.93
C VAL A 104 0.60 -6.89 3.02
N ILE A 105 1.03 -8.16 3.16
CA ILE A 105 2.45 -8.52 3.22
C ILE A 105 3.17 -8.08 1.93
N THR A 106 2.57 -8.35 0.77
CA THR A 106 3.10 -7.89 -0.52
C THR A 106 3.24 -6.37 -0.54
N ALA A 107 2.21 -5.65 -0.14
CA ALA A 107 2.23 -4.20 -0.12
C ALA A 107 3.30 -3.64 0.83
N VAL A 108 3.47 -4.23 2.00
CA VAL A 108 4.53 -3.85 2.96
C VAL A 108 5.92 -4.05 2.34
N ILE A 109 6.18 -5.20 1.72
CA ILE A 109 7.47 -5.48 1.10
C ILE A 109 7.78 -4.45 0.01
N PHE A 110 6.84 -4.18 -0.92
CA PHE A 110 7.04 -3.18 -1.96
C PHE A 110 7.15 -1.76 -1.40
N SER A 111 6.39 -1.43 -0.36
CA SER A 111 6.49 -0.12 0.29
C SER A 111 7.85 0.09 0.98
N LEU A 112 8.44 -0.96 1.56
CA LEU A 112 9.78 -0.91 2.12
C LEU A 112 10.83 -0.80 1.01
N LEU A 113 10.73 -1.61 -0.05
CA LEU A 113 11.67 -1.59 -1.18
C LEU A 113 11.72 -0.22 -1.88
N ILE A 114 10.59 0.47 -1.97
CA ILE A 114 10.49 1.78 -2.61
C ILE A 114 10.75 2.90 -1.60
N GLY A 115 10.14 2.81 -0.43
CA GLY A 115 10.12 3.88 0.56
C GLY A 115 11.44 4.08 1.28
N LEU A 116 12.19 3.01 1.57
CA LEU A 116 13.50 3.12 2.22
C LEU A 116 14.51 3.89 1.34
N PRO A 117 14.74 3.53 0.06
CA PRO A 117 15.66 4.28 -0.78
C PRO A 117 15.25 5.75 -0.97
N ILE A 118 13.95 6.01 -1.17
CA ILE A 118 13.44 7.38 -1.31
C ILE A 118 13.61 8.15 0.01
N GLY A 119 13.32 7.54 1.16
CA GLY A 119 13.50 8.14 2.46
C GLY A 119 14.96 8.48 2.78
N ILE A 120 15.90 7.59 2.41
CA ILE A 120 17.34 7.83 2.52
C ILE A 120 17.76 9.00 1.63
N ALA A 121 17.34 8.99 0.37
CA ALA A 121 17.65 10.08 -0.56
C ALA A 121 17.09 11.43 -0.07
N LEU A 122 15.87 11.43 0.46
CA LEU A 122 15.23 12.61 1.04
C LEU A 122 15.99 13.12 2.28
N ALA A 123 16.55 12.23 3.09
CA ALA A 123 17.38 12.62 4.24
C ALA A 123 18.70 13.25 3.82
N ALA A 124 19.31 12.78 2.73
CA ALA A 124 20.61 13.23 2.22
C ALA A 124 20.55 14.60 1.54
N VAL A 125 19.42 14.95 0.90
CA VAL A 125 19.28 16.20 0.13
C VAL A 125 18.70 17.31 1.00
N ARG A 126 19.46 18.39 1.22
CA ARG A 126 18.98 19.57 1.95
C ARG A 126 17.87 20.27 1.17
N GLY A 127 16.76 20.57 1.84
CA GLY A 127 15.61 21.28 1.24
C GLY A 127 14.65 20.41 0.42
N ALA A 128 14.97 19.16 0.12
CA ALA A 128 14.07 18.26 -0.59
C ALA A 128 12.73 18.06 0.13
N ASP A 129 12.74 18.12 1.46
CA ASP A 129 11.52 18.05 2.30
C ASP A 129 10.47 19.10 1.91
N THR A 130 10.91 20.32 1.56
CA THR A 130 9.98 21.42 1.25
C THR A 130 9.12 21.10 0.02
N ILE A 131 9.67 20.35 -0.94
CA ILE A 131 8.97 19.95 -2.17
C ILE A 131 8.23 18.62 -1.97
N VAL A 132 8.86 17.66 -1.31
CA VAL A 132 8.33 16.29 -1.20
C VAL A 132 7.24 16.16 -0.15
N ARG A 133 7.32 16.89 0.98
CA ARG A 133 6.30 16.83 2.04
C ARG A 133 4.89 17.14 1.55
N PRO A 134 4.62 18.23 0.80
CA PRO A 134 3.27 18.50 0.29
C PRO A 134 2.73 17.38 -0.60
N ILE A 135 3.61 16.73 -1.40
CA ILE A 135 3.22 15.61 -2.24
C ILE A 135 2.83 14.41 -1.39
N LEU A 136 3.65 14.07 -0.38
CA LEU A 136 3.35 13.00 0.56
C LEU A 136 2.08 13.29 1.38
N ASP A 137 1.84 14.56 1.75
CA ASP A 137 0.61 14.97 2.44
C ASP A 137 -0.61 14.79 1.55
N ALA A 138 -0.53 15.22 0.28
CA ALA A 138 -1.59 15.00 -0.69
C ALA A 138 -1.89 13.51 -0.88
N MET A 139 -0.85 12.67 -1.01
CA MET A 139 -1.01 11.22 -1.13
C MET A 139 -1.72 10.59 0.06
N GLN A 140 -1.50 11.06 1.28
CA GLN A 140 -2.17 10.52 2.48
C GLN A 140 -3.60 11.05 2.68
N THR A 141 -3.88 12.26 2.21
CA THR A 141 -5.21 12.87 2.36
C THR A 141 -6.19 12.39 1.30
N MET A 142 -5.70 11.92 0.16
CA MET A 142 -6.57 11.37 -0.88
C MET A 142 -7.18 10.03 -0.46
N PRO A 143 -8.49 9.80 -0.67
CA PRO A 143 -9.10 8.51 -0.47
C PRO A 143 -8.40 7.42 -1.32
N THR A 144 -8.23 6.22 -0.77
CA THR A 144 -7.55 5.10 -1.46
C THR A 144 -8.20 4.76 -2.82
N PHE A 145 -9.50 5.02 -2.97
CA PHE A 145 -10.22 4.82 -4.24
C PHE A 145 -9.66 5.65 -5.40
N VAL A 146 -9.06 6.81 -5.13
CA VAL A 146 -8.44 7.67 -6.15
C VAL A 146 -7.29 6.95 -6.84
N TYR A 147 -6.56 6.10 -6.13
CA TYR A 147 -5.47 5.27 -6.67
C TYR A 147 -5.97 3.95 -7.23
N MET A 148 -7.00 3.39 -6.60
CA MET A 148 -7.53 2.09 -6.98
C MET A 148 -8.25 2.14 -8.33
N ILE A 149 -9.01 3.19 -8.63
CA ILE A 149 -9.75 3.30 -9.88
C ILE A 149 -8.83 3.25 -11.11
N PRO A 150 -7.79 4.10 -11.25
CA PRO A 150 -6.84 3.99 -12.35
C PRO A 150 -6.12 2.64 -12.42
N ALA A 151 -5.76 2.07 -11.25
CA ALA A 151 -5.13 0.76 -11.21
C ALA A 151 -6.05 -0.35 -11.74
N VAL A 152 -7.35 -0.30 -11.43
CA VAL A 152 -8.35 -1.23 -11.98
C VAL A 152 -8.56 -1.01 -13.47
N MET A 153 -8.58 0.24 -13.94
CA MET A 153 -8.74 0.55 -15.37
C MET A 153 -7.57 0.01 -16.22
N LEU A 154 -6.34 0.04 -15.69
CA LEU A 154 -5.14 -0.40 -16.41
C LEU A 154 -4.88 -1.92 -16.27
N LEU A 155 -5.14 -2.49 -15.09
CA LEU A 155 -4.77 -3.88 -14.76
C LEU A 155 -5.99 -4.82 -14.65
N GLY A 156 -7.20 -4.28 -14.75
CA GLY A 156 -8.43 -5.01 -14.49
C GLY A 156 -8.65 -5.25 -12.98
N PRO A 157 -9.84 -5.70 -12.57
CA PRO A 157 -10.16 -5.98 -11.17
C PRO A 157 -9.33 -7.15 -10.62
N GLY A 158 -9.08 -7.15 -9.30
CA GLY A 158 -8.40 -8.23 -8.59
C GLY A 158 -7.41 -7.79 -7.53
N LYS A 159 -6.55 -8.73 -7.10
CA LYS A 159 -5.58 -8.53 -6.02
C LYS A 159 -4.46 -7.53 -6.37
N VAL A 160 -4.08 -7.46 -7.63
CA VAL A 160 -2.96 -6.59 -8.08
C VAL A 160 -3.27 -5.11 -7.94
N PRO A 161 -4.42 -4.58 -8.41
CA PRO A 161 -4.81 -3.20 -8.14
C PRO A 161 -4.92 -2.89 -6.63
N ALA A 162 -5.40 -3.85 -5.83
CA ALA A 162 -5.50 -3.69 -4.39
C ALA A 162 -4.09 -3.52 -3.75
N VAL A 163 -3.11 -4.34 -4.16
CA VAL A 163 -1.72 -4.19 -3.72
C VAL A 163 -1.17 -2.83 -4.12
N LEU A 164 -1.34 -2.40 -5.37
CA LEU A 164 -0.82 -1.11 -5.84
C LEU A 164 -1.40 0.07 -5.06
N ALA A 165 -2.72 0.10 -4.86
CA ALA A 165 -3.37 1.14 -4.08
C ALA A 165 -2.87 1.15 -2.62
N THR A 166 -2.64 -0.03 -2.03
CA THR A 166 -2.10 -0.16 -0.68
C THR A 166 -0.64 0.29 -0.61
N VAL A 167 0.19 -0.03 -1.62
CA VAL A 167 1.59 0.44 -1.70
C VAL A 167 1.66 1.95 -1.76
N VAL A 168 0.86 2.61 -2.61
CA VAL A 168 0.84 4.07 -2.73
C VAL A 168 0.54 4.73 -1.38
N TYR A 169 -0.38 4.17 -0.61
CA TYR A 169 -0.70 4.67 0.71
C TYR A 169 0.38 4.35 1.75
N ALA A 170 0.90 3.12 1.75
CA ALA A 170 1.82 2.62 2.77
C ALA A 170 3.27 3.13 2.57
N VAL A 171 3.67 3.49 1.36
CA VAL A 171 5.02 4.01 1.08
C VAL A 171 5.28 5.35 1.78
N VAL A 172 4.26 6.18 1.96
CA VAL A 172 4.40 7.52 2.54
C VAL A 172 4.94 7.50 3.98
N PRO A 173 4.34 6.77 4.93
CA PRO A 173 4.91 6.67 6.28
C PRO A 173 6.31 6.06 6.28
N VAL A 174 6.63 5.12 5.39
CA VAL A 174 7.98 4.55 5.26
C VAL A 174 8.98 5.64 4.89
N ILE A 175 8.70 6.43 3.85
CA ILE A 175 9.56 7.55 3.43
C ILE A 175 9.78 8.53 4.58
N ARG A 176 8.71 8.95 5.26
CA ARG A 176 8.76 9.94 6.35
C ARG A 176 9.56 9.44 7.54
N LEU A 177 9.24 8.23 8.01
CA LEU A 177 9.92 7.65 9.17
C LEU A 177 11.40 7.39 8.88
N THR A 178 11.74 6.93 7.68
CA THR A 178 13.14 6.73 7.26
C THR A 178 13.89 8.04 7.23
N SER A 179 13.36 9.06 6.54
CA SER A 179 14.00 10.37 6.44
C SER A 179 14.15 11.03 7.81
N HIS A 180 13.10 10.95 8.64
CA HIS A 180 13.12 11.53 9.99
C HIS A 180 14.09 10.80 10.91
N GLY A 181 14.09 9.46 10.90
CA GLY A 181 15.00 8.65 11.70
C GLY A 181 16.48 8.92 11.39
N ILE A 182 16.83 9.04 10.10
CA ILE A 182 18.20 9.37 9.69
C ILE A 182 18.63 10.76 10.19
N ARG A 183 17.71 11.74 10.15
CA ARG A 183 18.01 13.10 10.58
C ARG A 183 18.06 13.29 12.11
N GLN A 184 17.52 12.34 12.86
CA GLN A 184 17.55 12.32 14.33
C GLN A 184 18.81 11.65 14.89
N VAL A 185 19.67 11.06 14.04
CA VAL A 185 20.95 10.50 14.48
C VAL A 185 21.81 11.61 15.09
N ASP A 186 22.33 11.36 16.28
CA ASP A 186 23.18 12.31 16.99
C ASP A 186 24.42 12.66 16.14
N GLN A 187 24.70 13.95 16.03
CA GLN A 187 25.84 14.45 15.25
C GLN A 187 27.17 13.94 15.77
N GLU A 188 27.31 13.76 17.08
CA GLU A 188 28.52 13.20 17.67
C GLU A 188 28.81 11.78 17.17
N VAL A 189 27.75 10.95 17.02
CA VAL A 189 27.87 9.59 16.45
C VAL A 189 28.30 9.63 14.99
N VAL A 190 27.76 10.58 14.23
CA VAL A 190 28.10 10.77 12.80
C VAL A 190 29.55 11.23 12.64
N GLU A 191 30.01 12.16 13.49
CA GLU A 191 31.38 12.66 13.49
C GLU A 191 32.37 11.56 13.91
N ALA A 192 32.04 10.79 14.95
CA ALA A 192 32.82 9.65 15.38
C ALA A 192 32.99 8.62 14.24
N SER A 193 31.88 8.27 13.57
CA SER A 193 31.90 7.33 12.43
C SER A 193 32.79 7.82 11.29
N ARG A 194 32.76 9.13 10.98
CA ARG A 194 33.62 9.73 9.96
C ARG A 194 35.09 9.75 10.33
N SER A 195 35.40 9.78 11.64
CA SER A 195 36.79 9.79 12.12
C SER A 195 37.45 8.42 12.02
N PHE A 196 36.65 7.36 11.96
CA PHE A 196 37.15 5.98 11.81
C PHE A 196 37.22 5.48 10.35
N GLY A 197 36.76 6.27 9.37
CA GLY A 197 36.79 5.96 7.91
C GLY A 197 35.41 5.66 7.35
#